data_6945dd5cb372db6cff7b72f4c6abb40f
#
_entry.id   6945dd5cb372db6cff7b72f4c6abb40f
#
_cell.length_a   1.000
_cell.length_b   1.000
_cell.length_c   1.000
_cell.angle_alpha   90.00
_cell.angle_beta   90.00
_cell.angle_gamma   90.00
#
_symmetry.space_group_name_H-M   'P 1'
#
loop_
_entity.id
_entity.type
_entity.pdbx_description
1 polymer ?
#
loop_
_entity_poly.entity_id
_entity_poly.type
_entity_poly.pdbx_seq_one_letter_code
_entity_poly.pdbx_strand_id
1 'polypeptide(L)'
;FIFGFVTWLNGALIPFLQMVCELSEMEALFIAFCFYVAYVVMALPMAKILERTGYKKGMSLGLAMIAGGCLLFVPAALSKTFIIFLLAQFVVGSGLTILQTASNPFIVHLGSPDSAAARIAFMGLLNKFAGVLAPLIFTALVLGDFGHVNQVSLAQMSETERNIQLNEMSFKLIQPYIGMAFALGLLALGLMKV
;
A
#
# COMPACT_ATOMS: atom_id res chain seq x y z
N PHE A 1 -8.26 8.25 5.90
CA PHE A 1 -6.92 8.75 5.54
C PHE A 1 -5.98 7.59 5.17
N ILE A 2 -5.72 6.63 6.08
CA ILE A 2 -4.79 5.50 5.85
C ILE A 2 -5.12 4.72 4.58
N PHE A 3 -6.39 4.40 4.38
CA PHE A 3 -6.88 3.74 3.18
C PHE A 3 -6.44 4.47 1.89
N GLY A 4 -6.69 5.78 1.81
CA GLY A 4 -6.26 6.58 0.67
C GLY A 4 -4.74 6.63 0.54
N PHE A 5 -4.02 6.81 1.66
CA PHE A 5 -2.57 6.87 1.65
C PHE A 5 -1.95 5.61 1.04
N VAL A 6 -2.34 4.42 1.51
CA VAL A 6 -1.81 3.13 1.00
C VAL A 6 -2.19 2.92 -0.46
N THR A 7 -3.43 3.24 -0.85
CA THR A 7 -3.90 3.07 -2.23
C THR A 7 -3.09 3.93 -3.22
N TRP A 8 -2.90 5.22 -2.90
CA TRP A 8 -2.21 6.15 -3.77
C TRP A 8 -0.69 5.97 -3.76
N LEU A 9 -0.14 5.51 -2.62
CA LEU A 9 1.27 5.16 -2.53
C LEU A 9 1.64 4.06 -3.54
N ASN A 10 0.76 3.07 -3.73
CA ASN A 10 0.97 2.02 -4.72
C ASN A 10 1.15 2.57 -6.14
N GLY A 11 0.37 3.59 -6.52
CA GLY A 11 0.54 4.24 -7.83
C GLY A 11 1.91 4.88 -8.01
N ALA A 12 2.43 5.53 -6.97
CA ALA A 12 3.76 6.15 -6.99
C ALA A 12 4.89 5.11 -6.96
N LEU A 13 4.64 3.93 -6.39
CA LEU A 13 5.61 2.86 -6.26
C LEU A 13 5.92 2.15 -7.59
N ILE A 14 4.94 2.00 -8.47
CA ILE A 14 5.08 1.20 -9.71
C ILE A 14 6.25 1.64 -10.58
N PRO A 15 6.41 2.93 -10.94
CA PRO A 15 7.55 3.37 -11.74
C PRO A 15 8.89 3.13 -11.03
N PHE A 16 8.91 3.23 -9.70
CA PHE A 16 10.11 2.98 -8.89
C PHE A 16 10.49 1.50 -8.92
N LEU A 17 9.52 0.58 -8.75
CA LEU A 17 9.75 -0.86 -8.86
C LEU A 17 10.20 -1.28 -10.26
N GLN A 18 9.66 -0.63 -11.28
CA GLN A 18 10.08 -0.85 -12.66
C GLN A 18 11.57 -0.57 -12.85
N MET A 19 12.09 0.51 -12.24
CA MET A 19 13.53 0.82 -12.30
C MET A 19 14.36 -0.15 -11.45
N VAL A 20 13.99 -0.35 -10.18
CA VAL A 20 14.77 -1.14 -9.21
C VAL A 20 14.86 -2.61 -9.58
N CYS A 21 13.79 -3.19 -10.09
CA CYS A 21 13.70 -4.60 -10.46
C CYS A 21 13.89 -4.82 -11.96
N GLU A 22 14.20 -3.76 -12.71
CA GLU A 22 14.40 -3.81 -14.16
C GLU A 22 13.24 -4.50 -14.90
N LEU A 23 12.01 -4.20 -14.46
CA LEU A 23 10.81 -4.79 -15.01
C LEU A 23 10.44 -4.19 -16.34
N SER A 24 9.91 -5.02 -17.21
CA SER A 24 9.22 -4.55 -18.42
C SER A 24 7.97 -3.74 -18.05
N GLU A 25 7.47 -2.92 -18.95
CA GLU A 25 6.22 -2.17 -18.76
C GLU A 25 5.04 -3.07 -18.42
N MET A 26 4.99 -4.25 -19.04
CA MET A 26 3.95 -5.24 -18.81
C MET A 26 4.01 -5.80 -17.38
N GLU A 27 5.20 -6.15 -16.88
CA GLU A 27 5.38 -6.64 -15.51
C GLU A 27 5.02 -5.56 -14.47
N ALA A 28 5.41 -4.31 -14.71
CA ALA A 28 5.04 -3.19 -13.85
C ALA A 28 3.51 -3.00 -13.78
N LEU A 29 2.80 -3.14 -14.91
CA LEU A 29 1.35 -3.12 -14.95
C LEU A 29 0.72 -4.31 -14.21
N PHE A 30 1.33 -5.50 -14.27
CA PHE A 30 0.86 -6.67 -13.51
C PHE A 30 0.92 -6.46 -12.00
N ILE A 31 1.89 -5.68 -11.48
CA ILE A 31 1.94 -5.33 -10.06
C ILE A 31 0.68 -4.54 -9.67
N ALA A 32 0.32 -3.50 -10.44
CA ALA A 32 -0.92 -2.76 -10.22
C ALA A 32 -2.16 -3.63 -10.38
N PHE A 33 -2.20 -4.45 -11.42
CA PHE A 33 -3.31 -5.35 -11.69
C PHE A 33 -3.55 -6.34 -10.54
N CYS A 34 -2.50 -6.95 -10.01
CA CYS A 34 -2.57 -7.87 -8.88
C CYS A 34 -3.20 -7.23 -7.63
N PHE A 35 -2.86 -5.97 -7.35
CA PHE A 35 -3.47 -5.20 -6.28
C PHE A 35 -5.00 -5.04 -6.49
N TYR A 36 -5.44 -4.69 -7.69
CA TYR A 36 -6.86 -4.52 -7.99
C TYR A 36 -7.61 -5.86 -8.09
N VAL A 37 -6.97 -6.92 -8.60
CA VAL A 37 -7.55 -8.28 -8.61
C VAL A 37 -7.87 -8.75 -7.20
N ALA A 38 -7.03 -8.40 -6.21
CA ALA A 38 -7.31 -8.71 -4.81
C ALA A 38 -8.67 -8.16 -4.34
N TYR A 39 -9.10 -6.97 -4.80
CA TYR A 39 -10.41 -6.42 -4.48
C TYR A 39 -11.55 -7.30 -5.01
N VAL A 40 -11.42 -7.83 -6.23
CA VAL A 40 -12.44 -8.66 -6.84
C VAL A 40 -12.50 -10.05 -6.19
N VAL A 41 -11.33 -10.70 -6.09
CA VAL A 41 -11.23 -12.08 -5.58
C VAL A 41 -11.56 -12.14 -4.09
N MET A 42 -11.12 -11.15 -3.31
CA MET A 42 -11.27 -11.16 -1.86
C MET A 42 -12.53 -10.46 -1.37
N ALA A 43 -13.34 -9.85 -2.24
CA ALA A 43 -14.57 -9.16 -1.85
C ALA A 43 -15.54 -10.09 -1.07
N LEU A 44 -15.86 -11.26 -1.62
CA LEU A 44 -16.75 -12.23 -0.98
C LEU A 44 -16.14 -12.89 0.27
N PRO A 45 -14.88 -13.40 0.24
CA PRO A 45 -14.24 -13.92 1.45
C PRO A 45 -14.16 -12.88 2.58
N MET A 46 -13.81 -11.64 2.27
CA MET A 46 -13.70 -10.58 3.29
C MET A 46 -15.06 -10.16 3.84
N ALA A 47 -16.12 -10.16 3.03
CA ALA A 47 -17.49 -9.93 3.51
C ALA A 47 -17.91 -11.01 4.53
N LYS A 48 -17.65 -12.29 4.24
CA LYS A 48 -17.94 -13.40 5.17
C LYS A 48 -17.14 -13.32 6.47
N ILE A 49 -15.87 -12.90 6.39
CA ILE A 49 -15.04 -12.68 7.57
C ILE A 49 -15.64 -11.54 8.40
N LEU A 50 -16.05 -10.45 7.77
CA LEU A 50 -16.64 -9.29 8.42
C LEU A 50 -17.97 -9.62 9.12
N GLU A 51 -18.83 -10.43 8.52
CA GLU A 51 -20.07 -10.93 9.14
C GLU A 51 -19.80 -11.67 10.47
N ARG A 52 -18.70 -12.43 10.55
CA ARG A 52 -18.32 -13.18 11.74
C ARG A 52 -17.58 -12.36 12.80
N THR A 53 -16.76 -11.42 12.36
CA THR A 53 -15.85 -10.66 13.25
C THR A 53 -16.44 -9.33 13.71
N GLY A 54 -17.37 -8.77 12.93
CA GLY A 54 -17.88 -7.41 13.10
C GLY A 54 -16.91 -6.34 12.60
N TYR A 55 -17.37 -5.11 12.57
CA TYR A 55 -16.64 -3.99 11.94
C TYR A 55 -15.27 -3.71 12.58
N LYS A 56 -15.21 -3.63 13.93
CA LYS A 56 -13.97 -3.29 14.65
C LYS A 56 -12.85 -4.31 14.42
N LYS A 57 -13.15 -5.59 14.64
CA LYS A 57 -12.18 -6.68 14.42
C LYS A 57 -11.85 -6.83 12.93
N GLY A 58 -12.83 -6.63 12.04
CA GLY A 58 -12.61 -6.61 10.60
C GLY A 58 -11.64 -5.52 10.17
N MET A 59 -11.81 -4.29 10.68
CA MET A 59 -10.86 -3.19 10.41
C MET A 59 -9.46 -3.48 10.96
N SER A 60 -9.37 -4.02 12.19
CA SER A 60 -8.09 -4.41 12.78
C SER A 60 -7.39 -5.49 11.94
N LEU A 61 -8.13 -6.51 11.49
CA LEU A 61 -7.61 -7.55 10.60
C LEU A 61 -7.11 -6.95 9.28
N GLY A 62 -7.88 -6.04 8.68
CA GLY A 62 -7.48 -5.35 7.45
C GLY A 62 -6.16 -4.58 7.62
N LEU A 63 -6.03 -3.83 8.71
CA LEU A 63 -4.79 -3.11 9.03
C LEU A 63 -3.61 -4.07 9.26
N ALA A 64 -3.83 -5.17 9.97
CA ALA A 64 -2.80 -6.19 10.19
C ALA A 64 -2.36 -6.87 8.87
N MET A 65 -3.30 -7.15 7.97
CA MET A 65 -3.00 -7.69 6.64
C MET A 65 -2.17 -6.69 5.81
N ILE A 66 -2.54 -5.40 5.82
CA ILE A 66 -1.77 -4.37 5.11
C ILE A 66 -0.36 -4.27 5.71
N ALA A 67 -0.23 -4.28 7.04
CA ALA A 67 1.07 -4.28 7.71
C ALA A 67 1.93 -5.50 7.30
N GLY A 68 1.34 -6.69 7.26
CA GLY A 68 1.99 -7.90 6.78
C GLY A 68 2.42 -7.80 5.31
N GLY A 69 1.56 -7.25 4.45
CA GLY A 69 1.90 -6.95 3.06
C GLY A 69 3.06 -5.97 2.93
N CYS A 70 3.07 -4.90 3.74
CA CYS A 70 4.21 -3.96 3.81
C CYS A 70 5.51 -4.65 4.24
N LEU A 71 5.47 -5.60 5.19
CA LEU A 71 6.64 -6.38 5.57
C LEU A 71 7.12 -7.31 4.45
N LEU A 72 6.23 -7.83 3.61
CA LEU A 72 6.61 -8.64 2.44
C LEU A 72 7.35 -7.82 1.37
N PHE A 73 7.19 -6.50 1.34
CA PHE A 73 8.00 -5.65 0.46
C PHE A 73 9.49 -5.66 0.83
N VAL A 74 9.83 -5.93 2.09
CA VAL A 74 11.24 -6.00 2.53
C VAL A 74 12.00 -7.12 1.82
N PRO A 75 11.60 -8.41 1.94
CA PRO A 75 12.27 -9.47 1.20
C PRO A 75 12.12 -9.32 -0.32
N ALA A 76 11.01 -8.74 -0.80
CA ALA A 76 10.82 -8.46 -2.22
C ALA A 76 11.88 -7.47 -2.75
N ALA A 77 12.13 -6.38 -2.01
CA ALA A 77 13.14 -5.39 -2.37
C ALA A 77 14.56 -5.94 -2.29
N LEU A 78 14.86 -6.75 -1.25
CA LEU A 78 16.19 -7.34 -1.08
C LEU A 78 16.52 -8.39 -2.15
N SER A 79 15.54 -9.22 -2.51
CA SER A 79 15.69 -10.27 -3.52
C SER A 79 15.43 -9.79 -4.95
N LYS A 80 14.86 -8.57 -5.11
CA LYS A 80 14.40 -8.02 -6.40
C LYS A 80 13.50 -9.00 -7.16
N THR A 81 12.73 -9.82 -6.41
CA THR A 81 11.93 -10.89 -6.99
C THR A 81 10.52 -10.42 -7.29
N PHE A 82 10.15 -10.39 -8.56
CA PHE A 82 8.84 -9.94 -9.05
C PHE A 82 7.66 -10.65 -8.37
N ILE A 83 7.73 -11.98 -8.22
CA ILE A 83 6.64 -12.78 -7.63
C ILE A 83 6.36 -12.36 -6.17
N ILE A 84 7.39 -12.01 -5.40
CA ILE A 84 7.21 -11.57 -4.00
C ILE A 84 6.51 -10.21 -3.97
N PHE A 85 6.81 -9.30 -4.90
CA PHE A 85 6.07 -8.04 -5.05
C PHE A 85 4.60 -8.27 -5.39
N LEU A 86 4.29 -9.20 -6.31
CA LEU A 86 2.90 -9.55 -6.61
C LEU A 86 2.16 -10.08 -5.39
N LEU A 87 2.79 -10.97 -4.62
CA LEU A 87 2.22 -11.50 -3.39
C LEU A 87 1.99 -10.40 -2.35
N ALA A 88 2.98 -9.54 -2.14
CA ALA A 88 2.86 -8.39 -1.24
C ALA A 88 1.69 -7.49 -1.63
N GLN A 89 1.55 -7.16 -2.91
CA GLN A 89 0.45 -6.36 -3.44
C GLN A 89 -0.91 -7.03 -3.27
N PHE A 90 -0.99 -8.33 -3.51
CA PHE A 90 -2.22 -9.09 -3.29
C PHE A 90 -2.65 -9.07 -1.82
N VAL A 91 -1.70 -9.24 -0.89
CA VAL A 91 -1.97 -9.18 0.55
C VAL A 91 -2.41 -7.78 0.98
N VAL A 92 -1.74 -6.72 0.51
CA VAL A 92 -2.14 -5.32 0.77
C VAL A 92 -3.53 -5.04 0.22
N GLY A 93 -3.82 -5.41 -1.03
CA GLY A 93 -5.13 -5.25 -1.65
C GLY A 93 -6.23 -5.99 -0.89
N SER A 94 -5.95 -7.21 -0.43
CA SER A 94 -6.88 -8.01 0.40
C SER A 94 -7.18 -7.32 1.73
N GLY A 95 -6.16 -6.79 2.41
CA GLY A 95 -6.33 -6.03 3.64
C GLY A 95 -7.14 -4.74 3.44
N LEU A 96 -6.90 -4.05 2.33
CA LEU A 96 -7.69 -2.86 1.98
C LEU A 96 -9.14 -3.21 1.65
N THR A 97 -9.40 -4.35 1.04
CA THR A 97 -10.77 -4.82 0.74
C THR A 97 -11.59 -4.94 2.02
N ILE A 98 -11.11 -5.65 3.04
CA ILE A 98 -11.84 -5.77 4.32
C ILE A 98 -11.92 -4.44 5.06
N LEU A 99 -10.85 -3.64 5.05
CA LEU A 99 -10.82 -2.34 5.70
C LEU A 99 -11.88 -1.40 5.12
N GLN A 100 -12.01 -1.34 3.80
CA GLN A 100 -13.01 -0.52 3.10
C GLN A 100 -14.42 -1.03 3.32
N THR A 101 -14.63 -2.35 3.22
CA THR A 101 -15.93 -2.98 3.44
C THR A 101 -16.43 -2.76 4.86
N ALA A 102 -15.53 -2.73 5.86
CA ALA A 102 -15.87 -2.49 7.25
C ALA A 102 -16.06 -1.01 7.58
N SER A 103 -15.21 -0.12 7.07
CA SER A 103 -15.20 1.30 7.47
C SER A 103 -16.39 2.08 6.94
N ASN A 104 -16.89 1.77 5.73
CA ASN A 104 -18.02 2.49 5.14
C ASN A 104 -19.31 2.35 5.97
N PRO A 105 -19.80 1.12 6.27
CA PRO A 105 -20.96 0.95 7.14
C PRO A 105 -20.70 1.45 8.57
N PHE A 106 -19.50 1.21 9.10
CA PHE A 106 -19.15 1.63 10.45
C PHE A 106 -19.32 3.14 10.64
N ILE A 107 -18.87 3.96 9.69
CA ILE A 107 -18.99 5.43 9.76
C ILE A 107 -20.44 5.90 9.67
N VAL A 108 -21.30 5.15 8.96
CA VAL A 108 -22.74 5.42 8.90
C VAL A 108 -23.40 5.20 10.27
N HIS A 109 -22.99 4.15 11.00
CA HIS A 109 -23.54 3.80 12.29
C HIS A 109 -22.98 4.63 13.49
N LEU A 110 -21.94 5.44 13.28
CA LEU A 110 -21.30 6.22 14.34
C LEU A 110 -22.10 7.45 14.84
N GLY A 111 -23.28 7.73 14.29
CA GLY A 111 -24.07 8.90 14.70
C GLY A 111 -25.45 8.93 14.09
N SER A 112 -26.14 10.08 14.17
CA SER A 112 -27.49 10.22 13.61
C SER A 112 -27.56 9.93 12.12
N PRO A 113 -28.64 9.29 11.65
CA PRO A 113 -28.84 9.02 10.21
C PRO A 113 -28.76 10.29 9.34
N ASP A 114 -29.27 11.44 9.85
CA ASP A 114 -29.33 12.70 9.12
C ASP A 114 -27.95 13.24 8.74
N SER A 115 -26.91 12.94 9.51
CA SER A 115 -25.53 13.37 9.26
C SER A 115 -24.66 12.28 8.59
N ALA A 116 -25.22 11.12 8.22
CA ALA A 116 -24.48 10.02 7.61
C ALA A 116 -23.77 10.43 6.30
N ALA A 117 -24.48 11.16 5.43
CA ALA A 117 -23.91 11.64 4.16
C ALA A 117 -22.71 12.57 4.39
N ALA A 118 -22.79 13.47 5.36
CA ALA A 118 -21.69 14.39 5.71
C ALA A 118 -20.46 13.62 6.21
N ARG A 119 -20.64 12.57 7.05
CA ARG A 119 -19.55 11.74 7.54
C ARG A 119 -18.87 10.96 6.42
N ILE A 120 -19.64 10.41 5.47
CA ILE A 120 -19.09 9.72 4.28
C ILE A 120 -18.32 10.73 3.41
N ALA A 121 -18.88 11.92 3.16
CA ALA A 121 -18.22 12.95 2.39
C ALA A 121 -16.89 13.40 3.03
N PHE A 122 -16.87 13.60 4.35
CA PHE A 122 -15.66 13.95 5.09
C PHE A 122 -14.61 12.83 5.02
N MET A 123 -15.03 11.56 5.17
CA MET A 123 -14.14 10.41 4.98
C MET A 123 -13.55 10.38 3.56
N GLY A 124 -14.37 10.65 2.54
CA GLY A 124 -13.95 10.76 1.14
C GLY A 124 -12.92 11.89 0.94
N LEU A 125 -13.15 13.05 1.56
CA LEU A 125 -12.22 14.18 1.51
C LEU A 125 -10.85 13.83 2.12
N LEU A 126 -10.84 13.21 3.30
CA LEU A 126 -9.62 12.73 3.95
C LEU A 126 -8.89 11.68 3.10
N ASN A 127 -9.64 10.83 2.40
CA ASN A 127 -9.07 9.85 1.47
C ASN A 127 -8.37 10.52 0.28
N LYS A 128 -9.00 11.53 -0.32
CA LYS A 128 -8.41 12.31 -1.43
C LYS A 128 -7.21 13.13 -0.98
N PHE A 129 -7.29 13.74 0.20
CA PHE A 129 -6.15 14.46 0.79
C PHE A 129 -4.93 13.55 1.01
N ALA A 130 -5.17 12.34 1.50
CA ALA A 130 -4.12 11.32 1.61
C ALA A 130 -3.51 10.97 0.24
N GLY A 131 -4.34 10.98 -0.82
CA GLY A 131 -3.89 10.75 -2.19
C GLY A 131 -2.93 11.80 -2.73
N VAL A 132 -3.04 13.04 -2.26
CA VAL A 132 -2.08 14.11 -2.57
C VAL A 132 -0.79 13.94 -1.76
N LEU A 133 -0.92 13.63 -0.47
CA LEU A 133 0.22 13.51 0.43
C LEU A 133 1.09 12.27 0.15
N ALA A 134 0.49 11.15 -0.23
CA ALA A 134 1.20 9.88 -0.39
C ALA A 134 2.34 9.97 -1.44
N PRO A 135 2.11 10.45 -2.67
CA PRO A 135 3.19 10.63 -3.65
C PRO A 135 4.25 11.65 -3.20
N LEU A 136 3.83 12.75 -2.54
CA LEU A 136 4.75 13.78 -2.06
C LEU A 136 5.70 13.22 -0.98
N ILE A 137 5.13 12.50 0.00
CA ILE A 137 5.92 11.86 1.06
C ILE A 137 6.83 10.78 0.47
N PHE A 138 6.31 9.96 -0.46
CA PHE A 138 7.11 8.95 -1.13
C PHE A 138 8.28 9.57 -1.90
N THR A 139 8.03 10.60 -2.69
CA THR A 139 9.06 11.33 -3.41
C THR A 139 10.11 11.92 -2.47
N ALA A 140 9.68 12.55 -1.37
CA ALA A 140 10.60 13.14 -0.40
C ALA A 140 11.46 12.09 0.33
N LEU A 141 10.89 10.93 0.68
CA LEU A 141 11.59 9.91 1.46
C LEU A 141 12.42 8.94 0.61
N VAL A 142 11.97 8.66 -0.62
CA VAL A 142 12.55 7.62 -1.47
C VAL A 142 13.24 8.21 -2.69
N LEU A 143 12.58 9.13 -3.40
CA LEU A 143 13.10 9.68 -4.66
C LEU A 143 13.93 10.95 -4.49
N GLY A 144 13.94 11.59 -3.31
CA GLY A 144 14.64 12.87 -3.09
C GLY A 144 16.12 12.83 -3.49
N ASP A 145 16.79 11.71 -3.19
CA ASP A 145 18.20 11.51 -3.52
C ASP A 145 18.42 10.94 -4.94
N PHE A 146 17.35 10.44 -5.59
CA PHE A 146 17.40 9.73 -6.87
C PHE A 146 16.66 10.44 -8.01
N GLY A 147 16.30 11.71 -7.83
CA GLY A 147 15.53 12.47 -8.84
C GLY A 147 16.24 12.63 -10.18
N HIS A 148 17.55 12.41 -10.23
CA HIS A 148 18.37 12.40 -11.45
C HIS A 148 18.50 11.01 -12.09
N VAL A 149 18.07 9.95 -11.37
CA VAL A 149 18.15 8.56 -11.85
C VAL A 149 16.91 8.24 -12.69
N ASN A 150 17.14 7.89 -13.94
CA ASN A 150 16.11 7.41 -14.87
C ASN A 150 16.65 6.21 -15.67
N GLN A 151 15.79 5.56 -16.44
CA GLN A 151 16.20 4.39 -17.23
C GLN A 151 17.34 4.69 -18.21
N VAL A 152 17.39 5.90 -18.74
CA VAL A 152 18.44 6.31 -19.68
C VAL A 152 19.78 6.48 -18.96
N SER A 153 19.78 7.11 -17.78
CA SER A 153 21.00 7.27 -16.96
C SER A 153 21.54 5.92 -16.46
N LEU A 154 20.64 5.00 -16.06
CA LEU A 154 21.02 3.63 -15.67
C LEU A 154 21.62 2.83 -16.83
N ALA A 155 21.13 3.01 -18.04
CA ALA A 155 21.65 2.34 -19.22
C ALA A 155 23.06 2.84 -19.64
N GLN A 156 23.46 4.03 -19.19
CA GLN A 156 24.78 4.62 -19.48
C GLN A 156 25.82 4.31 -18.41
N MET A 157 25.43 3.75 -17.26
CA MET A 157 26.32 3.36 -16.18
C MET A 157 27.02 2.04 -16.45
N SER A 158 28.19 1.85 -15.88
CA SER A 158 28.84 0.53 -15.85
C SER A 158 27.99 -0.46 -15.05
N GLU A 159 28.08 -1.77 -15.31
CA GLU A 159 27.33 -2.78 -14.57
C GLU A 159 27.52 -2.69 -13.03
N THR A 160 28.73 -2.37 -12.59
CA THR A 160 29.04 -2.24 -11.18
C THR A 160 28.34 -1.03 -10.55
N GLU A 161 28.43 0.14 -11.19
CA GLU A 161 27.78 1.36 -10.74
C GLU A 161 26.24 1.21 -10.72
N ARG A 162 25.69 0.63 -11.76
CA ARG A 162 24.27 0.34 -11.89
C ARG A 162 23.78 -0.55 -10.74
N ASN A 163 24.48 -1.63 -10.44
CA ASN A 163 24.11 -2.54 -9.35
C ASN A 163 24.19 -1.85 -7.98
N ILE A 164 25.19 -1.02 -7.73
CA ILE A 164 25.29 -0.23 -6.50
C ILE A 164 24.08 0.69 -6.39
N GLN A 165 23.78 1.46 -7.44
CA GLN A 165 22.66 2.41 -7.47
C GLN A 165 21.31 1.71 -7.23
N LEU A 166 21.04 0.58 -7.92
CA LEU A 166 19.81 -0.18 -7.76
C LEU A 166 19.69 -0.79 -6.35
N ASN A 167 20.79 -1.18 -5.72
CA ASN A 167 20.79 -1.65 -4.34
C ASN A 167 20.47 -0.52 -3.36
N GLU A 168 21.09 0.66 -3.50
CA GLU A 168 20.79 1.83 -2.68
C GLU A 168 19.31 2.23 -2.77
N MET A 169 18.76 2.26 -3.99
CA MET A 169 17.33 2.52 -4.22
C MET A 169 16.45 1.48 -3.51
N SER A 170 16.82 0.19 -3.58
CA SER A 170 16.09 -0.89 -2.90
C SER A 170 16.11 -0.72 -1.38
N PHE A 171 17.25 -0.36 -0.79
CA PHE A 171 17.36 -0.11 0.65
C PHE A 171 16.55 1.10 1.11
N LYS A 172 16.49 2.17 0.32
CA LYS A 172 15.65 3.34 0.62
C LYS A 172 14.16 3.02 0.65
N LEU A 173 13.71 2.04 -0.14
CA LEU A 173 12.33 1.57 -0.12
C LEU A 173 11.96 0.85 1.20
N ILE A 174 12.90 0.15 1.80
CA ILE A 174 12.64 -0.67 3.00
C ILE A 174 12.20 0.17 4.19
N GLN A 175 12.84 1.31 4.44
CA GLN A 175 12.55 2.15 5.60
C GLN A 175 11.10 2.64 5.69
N PRO A 176 10.52 3.26 4.63
CA PRO A 176 9.11 3.68 4.64
C PRO A 176 8.15 2.51 4.85
N TYR A 177 8.44 1.35 4.25
CA TYR A 177 7.56 0.17 4.38
C TYR A 177 7.59 -0.45 5.77
N ILE A 178 8.75 -0.52 6.43
CA ILE A 178 8.83 -0.92 7.83
C ILE A 178 8.10 0.09 8.73
N GLY A 179 8.30 1.38 8.51
CA GLY A 179 7.60 2.44 9.23
C GLY A 179 6.08 2.34 9.10
N MET A 180 5.58 2.12 7.88
CA MET A 180 4.15 1.89 7.64
C MET A 180 3.65 0.60 8.31
N ALA A 181 4.37 -0.50 8.20
CA ALA A 181 4.00 -1.76 8.83
C ALA A 181 3.88 -1.61 10.35
N PHE A 182 4.82 -0.91 10.97
CA PHE A 182 4.78 -0.63 12.40
C PHE A 182 3.59 0.25 12.79
N ALA A 183 3.37 1.36 12.08
CA ALA A 183 2.26 2.28 12.33
C ALA A 183 0.90 1.59 12.16
N LEU A 184 0.73 0.82 11.09
CA LEU A 184 -0.50 0.05 10.83
C LEU A 184 -0.72 -1.07 11.85
N GLY A 185 0.35 -1.74 12.27
CA GLY A 185 0.31 -2.74 13.33
C GLY A 185 -0.13 -2.16 14.68
N LEU A 186 0.40 -1.00 15.06
CA LEU A 186 -0.02 -0.30 16.27
C LEU A 186 -1.51 0.11 16.22
N LEU A 187 -1.96 0.60 15.05
CA LEU A 187 -3.37 0.96 14.86
C LEU A 187 -4.28 -0.27 14.89
N ALA A 188 -3.85 -1.39 14.31
CA ALA A 188 -4.59 -2.66 14.39
C ALA A 188 -4.78 -3.11 15.85
N LEU A 189 -3.71 -3.06 16.65
CA LEU A 189 -3.75 -3.39 18.07
C LEU A 189 -4.59 -2.39 18.89
N GLY A 190 -4.50 -1.11 18.54
CA GLY A 190 -5.31 -0.06 19.18
C GLY A 190 -6.81 -0.29 18.98
N LEU A 191 -7.23 -0.62 17.75
CA LEU A 191 -8.64 -0.93 17.44
C LEU A 191 -9.17 -2.18 18.17
N MET A 192 -8.31 -3.13 18.48
CA MET A 192 -8.72 -4.33 19.24
C MET A 192 -8.98 -4.05 20.72
N LYS A 193 -8.32 -3.03 21.29
CA LYS A 193 -8.45 -2.70 22.72
C LYS A 193 -9.59 -1.75 23.04
N VAL A 194 -10.07 -1.01 22.07
CA VAL A 194 -11.23 -0.09 22.18
C VAL A 194 -12.53 -0.81 21.84
#